data_1763aff036d78660321e04b54df1ad26
#
_entry.id   1763aff036d78660321e04b54df1ad26
#
_cell.length_a   1.000
_cell.length_b   1.000
_cell.length_c   1.000
_cell.angle_alpha   90.00
_cell.angle_beta   90.00
_cell.angle_gamma   90.00
#
_symmetry.space_group_name_H-M   'P 1'
#
loop_
_entity.id
_entity.type
_entity.pdbx_description
1 polymer ?
#
loop_
_entity_poly.entity_id
_entity_poly.type
_entity_poly.pdbx_seq_one_letter_code
_entity_poly.pdbx_strand_id
1 'polypeptide(L)'
;MPIVRKREIENLEQMSGEELQTFLDRLPERQQTISKMLDYIEDELWETECDDHLKHAMRFMMDKQLDFPKLTAWLNQNGGYCDCKVMEQIAPLWRAKFGDD
;
A
#
# COMPACT_ATOMS: atom_id res chain seq x y z
N MET A 1 9.44 -25.07 13.93
CA MET A 1 8.10 -24.51 13.89
C MET A 1 8.05 -23.42 12.84
N PRO A 2 7.20 -23.57 11.85
CA PRO A 2 7.12 -22.54 10.82
C PRO A 2 6.60 -21.24 11.42
N ILE A 3 7.37 -20.21 11.23
CA ILE A 3 6.95 -18.89 11.66
C ILE A 3 6.13 -18.27 10.53
N VAL A 4 4.84 -18.16 10.77
CA VAL A 4 3.99 -17.46 9.81
C VAL A 4 4.24 -15.97 9.98
N ARG A 5 4.90 -15.39 9.00
CA ARG A 5 5.13 -13.96 9.01
C ARG A 5 3.82 -13.27 8.67
N LYS A 6 3.28 -12.57 9.64
CA LYS A 6 2.14 -11.72 9.36
C LYS A 6 2.63 -10.53 8.58
N ARG A 7 1.86 -10.14 7.58
CA ARG A 7 2.16 -8.92 6.84
C ARG A 7 2.05 -7.75 7.81
N GLU A 8 2.98 -6.82 7.70
CA GLU A 8 3.02 -5.66 8.59
C GLU A 8 1.71 -4.88 8.58
N ILE A 9 1.10 -4.76 7.41
CA ILE A 9 -0.15 -4.02 7.24
C ILE A 9 -1.30 -4.64 8.05
N GLU A 10 -1.27 -5.95 8.31
CA GLU A 10 -2.31 -6.62 9.07
C GLU A 10 -2.34 -6.17 10.54
N ASN A 11 -1.21 -5.71 11.05
CA ASN A 11 -1.11 -5.23 12.43
C ASN A 11 -1.29 -3.71 12.53
N LEU A 12 -1.43 -3.03 11.41
CA LEU A 12 -1.47 -1.57 11.39
C LEU A 12 -2.56 -1.00 12.29
N GLU A 13 -3.74 -1.58 12.27
CA GLU A 13 -4.87 -1.08 13.06
C GLU A 13 -4.59 -1.09 14.55
N GLN A 14 -3.77 -2.03 15.01
CA GLN A 14 -3.42 -2.20 16.42
C GLN A 14 -2.19 -1.40 16.83
N MET A 15 -1.48 -0.85 15.89
CA MET A 15 -0.29 -0.07 16.17
C MET A 15 -0.62 1.28 16.79
N SER A 16 0.18 1.69 17.75
CA SER A 16 0.04 3.01 18.37
C SER A 16 1.38 3.43 18.96
N GLY A 17 1.50 4.72 19.27
CA GLY A 17 2.71 5.25 19.89
C GLY A 17 3.97 4.97 19.09
N GLU A 18 4.97 4.43 19.75
CA GLU A 18 6.26 4.17 19.13
C GLU A 18 6.20 3.15 17.99
N GLU A 19 5.34 2.14 18.16
CA GLU A 19 5.19 1.11 17.14
C GLU A 19 4.67 1.72 15.83
N LEU A 20 3.67 2.57 15.93
CA LEU A 20 3.14 3.26 14.75
C LEU A 20 4.18 4.19 14.15
N GLN A 21 4.91 4.91 14.97
CA GLN A 21 5.95 5.81 14.50
C GLN A 21 7.04 5.03 13.75
N THR A 22 7.44 3.88 14.29
CA THR A 22 8.41 3.03 13.63
C THR A 22 7.89 2.56 12.27
N PHE A 23 6.63 2.18 12.21
CA PHE A 23 6.00 1.77 10.95
C PHE A 23 6.06 2.91 9.92
N LEU A 24 5.70 4.12 10.33
CA LEU A 24 5.71 5.27 9.44
C LEU A 24 7.13 5.62 8.97
N ASP A 25 8.11 5.50 9.87
CA ASP A 25 9.50 5.79 9.54
C ASP A 25 10.08 4.80 8.54
N ARG A 26 9.54 3.59 8.51
CA ARG A 26 10.02 2.53 7.63
C ARG A 26 9.27 2.46 6.30
N LEU A 27 8.28 3.31 6.10
CA LEU A 27 7.55 3.36 4.83
C LEU A 27 8.47 3.76 3.69
N PRO A 28 8.25 3.21 2.49
CA PRO A 28 9.05 3.59 1.32
C PRO A 28 8.76 5.01 0.84
N GLU A 29 7.62 5.57 1.22
CA GLU A 29 7.22 6.93 0.87
C GLU A 29 6.42 7.53 2.02
N ARG A 30 6.09 8.80 1.90
CA ARG A 30 5.30 9.49 2.91
C ARG A 30 3.89 8.92 2.99
N GLN A 31 3.30 8.96 4.17
CA GLN A 31 1.94 8.50 4.39
C GLN A 31 0.96 9.12 3.38
N GLN A 32 1.04 10.43 3.18
CA GLN A 32 0.14 11.12 2.25
C GLN A 32 0.34 10.65 0.81
N THR A 33 1.57 10.37 0.43
CA THR A 33 1.87 9.89 -0.91
C THR A 33 1.25 8.53 -1.14
N ILE A 34 1.36 7.63 -0.16
CA ILE A 34 0.77 6.31 -0.26
C ILE A 34 -0.75 6.41 -0.31
N SER A 35 -1.34 7.28 0.51
CA SER A 35 -2.80 7.49 0.49
C SER A 35 -3.27 7.95 -0.89
N LYS A 36 -2.54 8.87 -1.50
CA LYS A 36 -2.87 9.36 -2.85
C LYS A 36 -2.73 8.26 -3.90
N MET A 37 -1.72 7.41 -3.74
CA MET A 37 -1.53 6.28 -4.63
C MET A 37 -2.71 5.32 -4.57
N LEU A 38 -3.19 5.03 -3.37
CA LEU A 38 -4.34 4.15 -3.19
C LEU A 38 -5.60 4.74 -3.83
N ASP A 39 -5.82 6.04 -3.65
CA ASP A 39 -6.95 6.74 -4.27
C ASP A 39 -6.86 6.69 -5.79
N TYR A 40 -5.65 6.89 -6.33
CA TYR A 40 -5.42 6.85 -7.77
C TYR A 40 -5.74 5.46 -8.33
N ILE A 41 -5.25 4.41 -7.66
CA ILE A 41 -5.50 3.04 -8.09
C ILE A 41 -6.99 2.75 -8.10
N GLU A 42 -7.69 3.16 -7.04
CA GLU A 42 -9.12 2.94 -6.94
C GLU A 42 -9.88 3.61 -8.09
N ASP A 43 -9.57 4.88 -8.35
CA ASP A 43 -10.22 5.62 -9.43
C ASP A 43 -10.00 4.96 -10.78
N GLU A 44 -8.79 4.48 -11.03
CA GLU A 44 -8.47 3.85 -12.31
C GLU A 44 -9.15 2.50 -12.45
N LEU A 45 -9.31 1.76 -11.36
CA LEU A 45 -10.00 0.46 -11.40
C LEU A 45 -11.50 0.59 -11.66
N TRP A 46 -12.07 1.76 -11.41
CA TRP A 46 -13.46 2.02 -11.79
C TRP A 46 -13.66 2.06 -13.30
N GLU A 47 -12.62 2.46 -14.03
CA GLU A 47 -12.69 2.61 -15.48
C GLU A 47 -12.05 1.47 -16.25
N THR A 48 -11.08 0.78 -15.63
CA THR A 48 -10.33 -0.30 -16.28
C THR A 48 -10.25 -1.51 -15.37
N GLU A 49 -10.20 -2.68 -15.95
CA GLU A 49 -10.06 -3.91 -15.19
C GLU A 49 -8.60 -4.11 -14.76
N CYS A 50 -8.42 -4.83 -13.66
CA CYS A 50 -7.10 -5.23 -13.21
C CYS A 50 -6.56 -6.32 -14.15
N ASP A 51 -5.31 -6.15 -14.60
CA ASP A 51 -4.68 -7.12 -15.50
C ASP A 51 -3.68 -8.02 -14.76
N ASP A 52 -3.87 -8.18 -13.46
CA ASP A 52 -3.02 -8.99 -12.58
C ASP A 52 -1.61 -8.43 -12.41
N HIS A 53 -1.42 -7.15 -12.70
CA HIS A 53 -0.15 -6.47 -12.51
C HIS A 53 -0.36 -5.16 -11.76
N LEU A 54 0.72 -4.60 -11.25
CA LEU A 54 0.72 -3.30 -10.58
C LEU A 54 0.77 -2.17 -11.63
N LYS A 55 -0.15 -2.19 -12.56
CA LYS A 55 -0.17 -1.26 -13.68
C LYS A 55 -0.39 0.19 -13.24
N HIS A 56 -1.46 0.42 -12.49
CA HIS A 56 -1.81 1.77 -12.05
C HIS A 56 -0.88 2.27 -10.95
N ALA A 57 -0.48 1.37 -10.06
CA ALA A 57 0.49 1.73 -9.02
C ALA A 57 1.80 2.18 -9.66
N MET A 58 2.29 1.43 -10.65
CA MET A 58 3.53 1.77 -11.34
C MET A 58 3.43 3.07 -12.10
N ARG A 59 2.28 3.32 -12.73
CA ARG A 59 2.06 4.57 -13.43
C ARG A 59 2.11 5.76 -12.49
N PHE A 60 1.50 5.62 -11.32
CA PHE A 60 1.55 6.65 -10.29
C PHE A 60 3.00 6.91 -9.85
N MET A 61 3.76 5.83 -9.61
CA MET A 61 5.16 5.95 -9.20
C MET A 61 6.01 6.68 -10.25
N MET A 62 5.81 6.34 -11.51
CA MET A 62 6.55 6.98 -12.61
C MET A 62 6.18 8.45 -12.74
N ASP A 63 4.89 8.74 -12.65
CA ASP A 63 4.39 10.10 -12.78
C ASP A 63 4.89 11.01 -11.67
N LYS A 64 5.02 10.48 -10.46
CA LYS A 64 5.48 11.24 -9.30
C LYS A 64 6.99 11.07 -9.05
N GLN A 65 7.68 10.30 -9.88
CA GLN A 65 9.11 10.04 -9.74
C GLN A 65 9.47 9.45 -8.38
N LEU A 66 8.71 8.45 -7.95
CA LEU A 66 8.91 7.80 -6.67
C LEU A 66 9.93 6.67 -6.78
N ASP A 67 10.40 6.19 -5.63
CA ASP A 67 11.34 5.06 -5.56
C ASP A 67 10.59 3.77 -5.88
N PHE A 68 10.61 3.42 -7.15
CA PHE A 68 9.88 2.28 -7.71
C PHE A 68 10.20 0.95 -7.03
N PRO A 69 11.49 0.55 -6.90
CA PRO A 69 11.81 -0.75 -6.30
C PRO A 69 11.36 -0.87 -4.85
N LYS A 70 11.54 0.18 -4.07
CA LYS A 70 11.16 0.14 -2.65
C LYS A 70 9.65 0.06 -2.47
N LEU A 71 8.92 0.87 -3.23
CA LEU A 71 7.47 0.92 -3.08
C LEU A 71 6.83 -0.37 -3.58
N THR A 72 7.32 -0.92 -4.68
CA THR A 72 6.84 -2.19 -5.21
C THR A 72 7.11 -3.32 -4.23
N ALA A 73 8.30 -3.36 -3.63
CA ALA A 73 8.64 -4.37 -2.64
C ALA A 73 7.72 -4.28 -1.42
N TRP A 74 7.43 -3.06 -0.96
CA TRP A 74 6.54 -2.84 0.17
C TRP A 74 5.12 -3.36 -0.14
N LEU A 75 4.61 -3.04 -1.32
CA LEU A 75 3.30 -3.52 -1.74
C LEU A 75 3.25 -5.04 -1.77
N ASN A 76 4.27 -5.67 -2.36
CA ASN A 76 4.33 -7.13 -2.44
C ASN A 76 4.42 -7.77 -1.07
N GLN A 77 5.20 -7.20 -0.17
CA GLN A 77 5.32 -7.71 1.20
C GLN A 77 4.00 -7.69 1.95
N ASN A 78 3.11 -6.80 1.57
CA ASN A 78 1.82 -6.66 2.23
C ASN A 78 0.65 -7.25 1.42
N GLY A 79 0.97 -8.05 0.42
CA GLY A 79 -0.02 -8.77 -0.35
C GLY A 79 -0.55 -8.07 -1.59
N GLY A 80 0.06 -6.94 -1.95
CA GLY A 80 -0.34 -6.17 -3.13
C GLY A 80 0.44 -6.55 -4.37
N TYR A 81 0.12 -7.68 -4.97
CA TYR A 81 0.81 -8.18 -6.16
C TYR A 81 0.25 -7.60 -7.46
N CYS A 82 -0.93 -7.02 -7.40
CA CYS A 82 -1.55 -6.35 -8.54
C CYS A 82 -2.45 -5.25 -8.00
N ASP A 83 -2.97 -4.41 -8.88
CA ASP A 83 -3.77 -3.25 -8.45
C ASP A 83 -4.99 -3.67 -7.63
N CYS A 84 -5.71 -4.70 -8.05
CA CYS A 84 -6.89 -5.12 -7.30
C CYS A 84 -6.52 -5.73 -5.94
N LYS A 85 -5.37 -6.41 -5.84
CA LYS A 85 -4.90 -6.93 -4.54
C LYS A 85 -4.48 -5.81 -3.60
N VAL A 86 -3.90 -4.74 -4.13
CA VAL A 86 -3.59 -3.56 -3.32
C VAL A 86 -4.87 -3.01 -2.70
N MET A 87 -5.94 -2.86 -3.48
CA MET A 87 -7.21 -2.36 -2.99
C MET A 87 -7.91 -3.34 -2.05
N GLU A 88 -7.66 -4.63 -2.22
CA GLU A 88 -8.27 -5.68 -1.42
C GLU A 88 -7.53 -5.94 -0.10
N GLN A 89 -6.19 -5.94 -0.15
CA GLN A 89 -5.35 -6.36 0.98
C GLN A 89 -4.72 -5.21 1.75
N ILE A 90 -4.51 -4.08 1.13
CA ILE A 90 -3.80 -2.95 1.74
C ILE A 90 -4.73 -1.78 2.03
N ALA A 91 -5.48 -1.33 1.05
CA ALA A 91 -6.28 -0.12 1.18
C ALA A 91 -7.28 -0.14 2.35
N PRO A 92 -8.04 -1.23 2.59
CA PRO A 92 -8.99 -1.21 3.70
C PRO A 92 -8.32 -1.02 5.05
N LEU A 93 -7.20 -1.70 5.27
CA LEU A 93 -6.46 -1.60 6.52
C LEU A 93 -5.80 -0.23 6.67
N TRP A 94 -5.25 0.28 5.59
CA TRP A 94 -4.65 1.60 5.57
C TRP A 94 -5.67 2.69 5.90
N ARG A 95 -6.82 2.64 5.23
CA ARG A 95 -7.87 3.62 5.41
C ARG A 95 -8.52 3.54 6.80
N ALA A 96 -8.61 2.33 7.35
CA ALA A 96 -9.12 2.14 8.70
C ALA A 96 -8.24 2.85 9.73
N LYS A 97 -6.93 2.91 9.47
CA LYS A 97 -5.98 3.54 10.39
C LYS A 97 -5.82 5.03 10.15
N PHE A 98 -5.70 5.44 8.89
CA PHE A 98 -5.37 6.83 8.56
C PHE A 98 -6.54 7.64 8.02
N GLY A 99 -7.66 7.00 7.76
CA GLY A 99 -8.83 7.67 7.23
C GLY A 99 -8.80 7.84 5.73
N ASP A 100 -9.85 8.45 5.21
CA ASP A 100 -10.06 8.60 3.77
C ASP A 100 -9.71 9.99 3.26
N ASP A 101 -9.17 10.79 4.08
CA ASP A 101 -8.95 12.19 3.68
C ASP A 101 -7.63 12.41 2.99
#